data_5dfc259eb879b66753d716ea90b423bb
#
_entry.id   5dfc259eb879b66753d716ea90b423bb
#
_cell.length_a   1.000
_cell.length_b   1.000
_cell.length_c   1.000
_cell.angle_alpha   90.00
_cell.angle_beta   90.00
_cell.angle_gamma   90.00
#
_symmetry.space_group_name_H-M   'P 1'
#
loop_
_entity.id
_entity.type
_entity.pdbx_description
1 polymer ?
#
loop_
_entity_poly.entity_id
_entity_poly.type
_entity_poly.pdbx_seq_one_letter_code
_entity_poly.pdbx_strand_id
1 'polypeptide(L)'
;MDIAEGLLQLDPVRTYARRGAEQVAKAVRAVGWIVERDGEEPLRGEGVPDGEATVTLPLRSGREVIGSLGLFLPQDRRLAEDELRVARWAARLYARGLGYSERLASEGGRRSDEEVGDALARTPLTPREREVVALLLSGASTRDIADSTGLTVSTINTYMKRIFAKLGVHSRVELVARIAGTTMSAS
;
A
#
# COMPACT_ATOMS: atom_id res chain seq x y z
N MET A 1 0.73 -15.44 -7.76
CA MET A 1 1.19 -14.21 -7.08
C MET A 1 0.59 -14.24 -5.69
N ASP A 2 1.42 -14.19 -4.68
CA ASP A 2 0.98 -14.23 -3.28
C ASP A 2 0.25 -12.93 -2.94
N ILE A 3 -0.88 -13.01 -2.24
CA ILE A 3 -1.68 -11.85 -1.80
C ILE A 3 -0.83 -10.91 -0.94
N ALA A 4 -0.01 -11.49 -0.05
CA ALA A 4 0.88 -10.72 0.80
C ALA A 4 1.89 -9.92 -0.03
N GLU A 5 2.50 -10.54 -1.04
CA GLU A 5 3.43 -9.88 -1.94
C GLU A 5 2.74 -8.76 -2.74
N GLY A 6 1.52 -9.01 -3.24
CA GLY A 6 0.73 -8.00 -3.94
C GLY A 6 0.42 -6.77 -3.07
N LEU A 7 0.05 -6.98 -1.80
CA LEU A 7 -0.23 -5.89 -0.87
C LEU A 7 1.03 -5.11 -0.46
N LEU A 8 2.17 -5.78 -0.33
CA LEU A 8 3.43 -5.13 0.05
C LEU A 8 4.07 -4.30 -1.10
N GLN A 9 3.69 -4.57 -2.34
CA GLN A 9 4.19 -3.82 -3.52
C GLN A 9 3.37 -2.57 -3.85
N LEU A 10 2.25 -2.34 -3.14
CA LEU A 10 1.39 -1.17 -3.40
C LEU A 10 2.05 0.13 -2.92
N ASP A 11 1.74 1.22 -3.64
CA ASP A 11 2.06 2.56 -3.20
C ASP A 11 1.35 2.86 -1.86
N PRO A 12 2.11 3.13 -0.79
CA PRO A 12 1.51 3.25 0.54
C PRO A 12 0.68 4.53 0.72
N VAL A 13 0.85 5.55 -0.13
CA VAL A 13 0.23 6.87 0.09
C VAL A 13 -1.00 7.09 -0.79
N ARG A 14 -0.90 6.83 -2.10
CA ARG A 14 -1.96 7.20 -3.05
C ARG A 14 -2.87 6.07 -3.49
N THR A 15 -2.33 4.86 -3.58
CA THR A 15 -3.05 3.76 -4.22
C THR A 15 -3.34 2.59 -3.30
N TYR A 16 -2.76 2.58 -2.09
CA TYR A 16 -2.87 1.44 -1.18
C TYR A 16 -4.32 1.09 -0.84
N ALA A 17 -5.13 2.09 -0.46
CA ALA A 17 -6.51 1.88 -0.05
C ALA A 17 -7.32 1.17 -1.16
N ARG A 18 -7.28 1.69 -2.39
CA ARG A 18 -8.05 1.13 -3.52
C ARG A 18 -7.48 -0.21 -3.99
N ARG A 19 -6.18 -0.25 -4.31
CA ARG A 19 -5.55 -1.46 -4.87
C ARG A 19 -5.42 -2.57 -3.84
N GLY A 20 -5.26 -2.24 -2.57
CA GLY A 20 -5.24 -3.21 -1.48
C GLY A 20 -6.57 -3.93 -1.33
N ALA A 21 -7.69 -3.18 -1.31
CA ALA A 21 -9.02 -3.75 -1.29
C ALA A 21 -9.29 -4.64 -2.53
N GLU A 22 -8.85 -4.18 -3.71
CA GLU A 22 -8.94 -4.95 -4.95
C GLU A 22 -8.17 -6.28 -4.88
N GLN A 23 -6.96 -6.29 -4.28
CA GLN A 23 -6.19 -7.53 -4.09
C GLN A 23 -6.88 -8.51 -3.15
N VAL A 24 -7.49 -8.01 -2.06
CA VAL A 24 -8.27 -8.87 -1.17
C VAL A 24 -9.49 -9.45 -1.89
N ALA A 25 -10.22 -8.63 -2.66
CA ALA A 25 -11.37 -9.07 -3.45
C ALA A 25 -10.97 -10.13 -4.50
N LYS A 26 -9.90 -9.92 -5.24
CA LYS A 26 -9.36 -10.88 -6.22
C LYS A 26 -8.98 -12.22 -5.59
N ALA A 27 -8.43 -12.20 -4.39
CA ALA A 27 -8.01 -13.41 -3.68
C ALA A 27 -9.16 -14.38 -3.42
N VAL A 28 -10.36 -13.86 -3.20
CA VAL A 28 -11.57 -14.65 -2.96
C VAL A 28 -12.54 -14.63 -4.15
N ARG A 29 -12.08 -14.15 -5.30
CA ARG A 29 -12.87 -14.04 -6.53
C ARG A 29 -14.19 -13.28 -6.32
N ALA A 30 -14.17 -12.22 -5.52
CA ALA A 30 -15.28 -11.30 -5.38
C ALA A 30 -15.47 -10.49 -6.69
N VAL A 31 -16.70 -10.16 -7.01
CA VAL A 31 -17.06 -9.35 -8.19
C VAL A 31 -17.04 -7.86 -7.89
N GLY A 32 -17.03 -7.48 -6.61
CA GLY A 32 -16.95 -6.10 -6.17
C GLY A 32 -16.48 -6.00 -4.72
N TRP A 33 -16.14 -4.79 -4.31
CA TRP A 33 -15.74 -4.50 -2.94
C TRP A 33 -16.10 -3.08 -2.55
N ILE A 34 -16.32 -2.88 -1.25
CA ILE A 34 -16.53 -1.58 -0.62
C ILE A 34 -15.70 -1.50 0.65
N VAL A 35 -15.04 -0.38 0.88
CA VAL A 35 -14.37 -0.06 2.16
C VAL A 35 -15.12 1.09 2.79
N GLU A 36 -15.57 0.89 4.01
CA GLU A 36 -16.27 1.89 4.81
C GLU A 36 -15.44 2.20 6.05
N ARG A 37 -15.30 3.50 6.35
CA ARG A 37 -14.52 4.01 7.48
C ARG A 37 -15.27 5.16 8.12
N ASP A 38 -15.16 5.29 9.43
CA ASP A 38 -15.83 6.35 10.17
C ASP A 38 -15.35 7.73 9.71
N GLY A 39 -16.29 8.57 9.31
CA GLY A 39 -16.03 9.95 8.89
C GLY A 39 -15.47 10.12 7.47
N GLU A 40 -15.35 9.06 6.70
CA GLU A 40 -14.88 9.10 5.30
C GLU A 40 -15.96 8.67 4.30
N GLU A 41 -15.85 9.15 3.06
CA GLU A 41 -16.68 8.62 1.99
C GLU A 41 -16.31 7.17 1.68
N PRO A 42 -17.31 6.28 1.47
CA PRO A 42 -17.04 4.88 1.13
C PRO A 42 -16.24 4.75 -0.16
N LEU A 43 -15.13 4.02 -0.09
CA LEU A 43 -14.33 3.70 -1.26
C LEU A 43 -14.87 2.43 -1.92
N ARG A 44 -15.24 2.53 -3.20
CA ARG A 44 -15.86 1.42 -3.94
C ARG A 44 -15.03 0.98 -5.14
N GLY A 45 -15.08 -0.32 -5.44
CA GLY A 45 -14.59 -0.89 -6.70
C GLY A 45 -15.48 -0.49 -7.88
N GLU A 46 -15.00 -0.73 -9.09
CA GLU A 46 -15.81 -0.55 -10.31
C GLU A 46 -16.85 -1.67 -10.41
N GLY A 47 -18.07 -1.33 -10.85
CA GLY A 47 -19.13 -2.31 -11.05
C GLY A 47 -19.67 -2.98 -9.80
N VAL A 48 -19.54 -2.35 -8.63
CA VAL A 48 -20.12 -2.86 -7.37
C VAL A 48 -21.63 -2.93 -7.51
N PRO A 49 -22.26 -4.10 -7.25
CA PRO A 49 -23.72 -4.23 -7.29
C PRO A 49 -24.39 -3.34 -6.23
N ASP A 50 -25.62 -2.94 -6.52
CA ASP A 50 -26.47 -2.30 -5.50
C ASP A 50 -26.87 -3.32 -4.44
N GLY A 51 -26.87 -2.90 -3.17
CA GLY A 51 -27.27 -3.73 -2.04
C GLY A 51 -26.17 -3.96 -1.01
N GLU A 52 -26.42 -4.89 -0.11
CA GLU A 52 -25.48 -5.23 0.96
C GLU A 52 -24.37 -6.18 0.47
N ALA A 53 -23.17 -5.99 1.02
CA ALA A 53 -22.06 -6.89 0.73
C ALA A 53 -22.36 -8.31 1.21
N THR A 54 -22.01 -9.31 0.41
CA THR A 54 -22.22 -10.73 0.74
C THR A 54 -21.41 -11.16 1.96
N VAL A 55 -20.24 -10.57 2.14
CA VAL A 55 -19.35 -10.82 3.29
C VAL A 55 -18.76 -9.49 3.74
N THR A 56 -18.90 -9.17 5.02
CA THR A 56 -18.27 -7.98 5.63
C THR A 56 -17.19 -8.41 6.62
N LEU A 57 -15.99 -7.87 6.44
CA LEU A 57 -14.82 -8.15 7.24
C LEU A 57 -14.38 -6.89 8.01
N PRO A 58 -14.23 -6.95 9.34
CA PRO A 58 -13.76 -5.80 10.10
C PRO A 58 -12.29 -5.52 9.77
N LEU A 59 -11.96 -4.27 9.51
CA LEU A 59 -10.62 -3.77 9.35
C LEU A 59 -10.09 -3.34 10.73
N ARG A 60 -9.05 -4.02 11.22
CA ARG A 60 -8.50 -3.77 12.56
C ARG A 60 -7.05 -3.30 12.51
N SER A 61 -6.77 -2.21 13.22
CA SER A 61 -5.41 -1.75 13.51
C SER A 61 -5.14 -1.96 15.00
N GLY A 62 -4.38 -2.99 15.35
CA GLY A 62 -4.20 -3.41 16.74
C GLY A 62 -5.53 -3.92 17.35
N ARG A 63 -6.01 -3.25 18.39
CA ARG A 63 -7.28 -3.57 19.07
C ARG A 63 -8.48 -2.78 18.53
N GLU A 64 -8.24 -1.74 17.77
CA GLU A 64 -9.25 -0.83 17.24
C GLU A 64 -9.81 -1.31 15.91
N VAL A 65 -11.11 -1.13 15.70
CA VAL A 65 -11.78 -1.33 14.40
C VAL A 65 -11.74 0.01 13.69
N ILE A 66 -11.03 0.08 12.56
CA ILE A 66 -10.85 1.30 11.77
C ILE A 66 -11.80 1.36 10.57
N GLY A 67 -12.72 0.41 10.45
CA GLY A 67 -13.67 0.34 9.36
C GLY A 67 -14.05 -1.09 9.01
N SER A 68 -14.65 -1.26 7.84
CA SER A 68 -15.05 -2.55 7.29
C SER A 68 -14.66 -2.69 5.81
N LEU A 69 -14.47 -3.94 5.38
CA LEU A 69 -14.34 -4.33 3.98
C LEU A 69 -15.49 -5.24 3.61
N GLY A 70 -16.41 -4.72 2.81
CA GLY A 70 -17.49 -5.48 2.19
C GLY A 70 -17.02 -6.12 0.88
N LEU A 71 -17.34 -7.40 0.69
CA LEU A 71 -17.05 -8.16 -0.52
C LEU A 71 -18.36 -8.63 -1.15
N PHE A 72 -18.51 -8.39 -2.44
CA PHE A 72 -19.64 -8.86 -3.23
C PHE A 72 -19.23 -10.12 -3.98
N LEU A 73 -19.90 -11.21 -3.71
CA LEU A 73 -19.65 -12.47 -4.39
C LEU A 73 -20.63 -12.66 -5.57
N PRO A 74 -20.30 -13.48 -6.56
CA PRO A 74 -21.25 -13.89 -7.58
C PRO A 74 -22.53 -14.46 -6.95
N GLN A 75 -23.67 -14.34 -7.65
CA GLN A 75 -24.97 -14.85 -7.18
C GLN A 75 -24.84 -16.30 -6.70
N ASP A 76 -25.45 -16.61 -5.56
CA ASP A 76 -25.47 -17.93 -4.91
C ASP A 76 -24.11 -18.47 -4.42
N ARG A 77 -23.02 -17.68 -4.53
CA ARG A 77 -21.73 -18.10 -4.00
C ARG A 77 -21.57 -17.69 -2.53
N ARG A 78 -21.09 -18.63 -1.72
CA ARG A 78 -20.59 -18.39 -0.36
C ARG A 78 -19.13 -18.77 -0.29
N LEU A 79 -18.37 -18.09 0.56
CA LEU A 79 -17.00 -18.48 0.82
C LEU A 79 -16.98 -19.78 1.64
N ALA A 80 -16.17 -20.73 1.22
CA ALA A 80 -15.82 -21.89 2.04
C ALA A 80 -15.02 -21.42 3.27
N GLU A 81 -14.89 -22.27 4.29
CA GLU A 81 -14.25 -21.87 5.56
C GLU A 81 -12.76 -21.53 5.40
N ASP A 82 -12.05 -22.22 4.50
CA ASP A 82 -10.68 -21.92 4.14
C ASP A 82 -10.55 -20.61 3.38
N GLU A 83 -11.42 -20.33 2.43
CA GLU A 83 -11.48 -19.04 1.72
C GLU A 83 -11.77 -17.89 2.69
N LEU A 84 -12.69 -18.09 3.66
CA LEU A 84 -13.02 -17.11 4.68
C LEU A 84 -11.83 -16.83 5.61
N ARG A 85 -11.03 -17.85 5.95
CA ARG A 85 -9.79 -17.67 6.71
C ARG A 85 -8.77 -16.82 5.94
N VAL A 86 -8.61 -17.10 4.64
CA VAL A 86 -7.74 -16.31 3.75
C VAL A 86 -8.24 -14.87 3.68
N ALA A 87 -9.55 -14.65 3.47
CA ALA A 87 -10.14 -13.33 3.43
C ALA A 87 -9.90 -12.54 4.73
N ARG A 88 -10.12 -13.16 5.89
CA ARG A 88 -9.88 -12.55 7.21
C ARG A 88 -8.40 -12.22 7.43
N TRP A 89 -7.50 -13.08 7.01
CA TRP A 89 -6.07 -12.84 7.09
C TRP A 89 -5.65 -11.68 6.19
N ALA A 90 -6.10 -11.69 4.92
CA ALA A 90 -5.82 -10.63 3.95
C ALA A 90 -6.40 -9.27 4.40
N ALA A 91 -7.63 -9.25 4.96
CA ALA A 91 -8.23 -8.04 5.51
C ALA A 91 -7.44 -7.47 6.70
N ARG A 92 -6.88 -8.33 7.57
CA ARG A 92 -5.98 -7.88 8.65
C ARG A 92 -4.70 -7.27 8.13
N LEU A 93 -4.09 -7.89 7.11
CA LEU A 93 -2.87 -7.37 6.49
C LEU A 93 -3.16 -6.03 5.78
N TYR A 94 -4.27 -5.95 5.07
CA TYR A 94 -4.75 -4.74 4.43
C TYR A 94 -4.99 -3.61 5.44
N ALA A 95 -5.69 -3.88 6.56
CA ALA A 95 -5.94 -2.89 7.60
C ALA A 95 -4.66 -2.34 8.24
N ARG A 96 -3.66 -3.21 8.46
CA ARG A 96 -2.34 -2.75 8.95
C ARG A 96 -1.64 -1.80 7.97
N GLY A 97 -1.72 -2.12 6.67
CA GLY A 97 -1.17 -1.26 5.63
C GLY A 97 -1.92 0.07 5.49
N LEU A 98 -3.26 0.09 5.66
CA LEU A 98 -4.03 1.33 5.70
C LEU A 98 -3.57 2.26 6.80
N GLY A 99 -3.53 1.81 8.05
CA GLY A 99 -3.08 2.62 9.17
C GLY A 99 -1.62 3.09 9.04
N TYR A 100 -0.80 2.35 8.29
CA TYR A 100 0.55 2.77 7.95
C TYR A 100 0.56 3.84 6.83
N SER A 101 -0.23 3.64 5.78
CA SER A 101 -0.43 4.57 4.67
C SER A 101 -0.87 5.96 5.17
N GLU A 102 -1.76 6.01 6.14
CA GLU A 102 -2.25 7.26 6.74
C GLU A 102 -1.19 8.00 7.55
N ARG A 103 -0.43 7.25 8.36
CA ARG A 103 0.70 7.86 9.07
C ARG A 103 1.70 8.47 8.11
N LEU A 104 2.02 7.78 7.01
CA LEU A 104 2.90 8.31 5.98
C LEU A 104 2.31 9.54 5.27
N ALA A 105 1.00 9.53 4.98
CA ALA A 105 0.32 10.67 4.36
C ALA A 105 0.29 11.88 5.31
N SER A 106 0.03 11.65 6.61
CA SER A 106 0.00 12.72 7.61
C SER A 106 1.40 13.27 7.94
N GLU A 107 2.41 12.42 7.93
CA GLU A 107 3.80 12.80 8.17
C GLU A 107 4.48 13.37 6.91
N GLY A 108 4.17 12.85 5.74
CA GLY A 108 4.73 13.30 4.45
C GLY A 108 4.27 14.71 4.04
N GLY A 109 3.07 15.13 4.46
CA GLY A 109 2.58 16.49 4.23
C GLY A 109 3.26 17.56 5.09
N ARG A 110 4.10 17.17 6.06
CA ARG A 110 4.81 18.08 6.97
C ARG A 110 6.32 18.15 6.74
N ARG A 111 6.87 17.30 5.86
CA ARG A 111 8.32 17.29 5.61
C ARG A 111 8.63 18.15 4.42
N SER A 112 9.55 19.09 4.62
CA SER A 112 10.13 19.85 3.51
C SER A 112 10.93 18.89 2.60
N ASP A 113 10.96 19.16 1.31
CA ASP A 113 11.80 18.43 0.34
C ASP A 113 13.27 18.40 0.77
N GLU A 114 13.69 19.37 1.58
CA GLU A 114 15.02 19.51 2.16
C GLU A 114 15.34 18.44 3.20
N GLU A 115 14.39 18.12 4.11
CA GLU A 115 14.57 17.05 5.12
C GLU A 115 14.68 15.66 4.48
N VAL A 116 13.90 15.42 3.43
CA VAL A 116 13.97 14.18 2.64
C VAL A 116 15.30 14.11 1.90
N GLY A 117 15.74 15.22 1.32
CA GLY A 117 17.03 15.35 0.66
C GLY A 117 18.20 15.01 1.58
N ASP A 118 18.20 15.57 2.78
CA ASP A 118 19.21 15.33 3.82
C ASP A 118 19.22 13.87 4.30
N ALA A 119 18.06 13.29 4.53
CA ALA A 119 17.95 11.89 4.90
C ALA A 119 18.51 10.96 3.81
N LEU A 120 18.19 11.24 2.55
CA LEU A 120 18.69 10.48 1.40
C LEU A 120 20.20 10.68 1.20
N ALA A 121 20.75 11.88 1.46
CA ALA A 121 22.18 12.16 1.35
C ALA A 121 23.02 11.28 2.29
N ARG A 122 22.47 10.89 3.43
CA ARG A 122 23.12 10.02 4.43
C ARG A 122 23.03 8.52 4.10
N THR A 123 22.33 8.14 3.04
CA THR A 123 22.19 6.74 2.63
C THR A 123 23.32 6.30 1.68
N PRO A 124 23.68 5.00 1.62
CA PRO A 124 24.67 4.46 0.69
C PRO A 124 24.14 4.36 -0.75
N LEU A 125 23.20 5.21 -1.13
CA LEU A 125 22.57 5.22 -2.44
C LEU A 125 23.35 6.13 -3.39
N THR A 126 23.44 5.74 -4.65
CA THR A 126 23.96 6.61 -5.73
C THR A 126 23.00 7.77 -5.99
N PRO A 127 23.44 8.87 -6.64
CA PRO A 127 22.57 9.99 -6.99
C PRO A 127 21.31 9.54 -7.75
N ARG A 128 21.46 8.60 -8.69
CA ARG A 128 20.33 8.07 -9.48
C ARG A 128 19.37 7.21 -8.65
N GLU A 129 19.89 6.43 -7.72
CA GLU A 129 19.04 5.66 -6.77
C GLU A 129 18.30 6.60 -5.81
N ARG A 130 18.92 7.69 -5.36
CA ARG A 130 18.27 8.72 -4.55
C ARG A 130 17.12 9.42 -5.28
N GLU A 131 17.32 9.74 -6.56
CA GLU A 131 16.27 10.31 -7.42
C GLU A 131 15.05 9.36 -7.51
N VAL A 132 15.28 8.07 -7.76
CA VAL A 132 14.21 7.07 -7.80
C VAL A 132 13.49 6.99 -6.45
N VAL A 133 14.22 7.02 -5.33
CA VAL A 133 13.62 7.00 -3.99
C VAL A 133 12.85 8.28 -3.71
N ALA A 134 13.35 9.45 -4.08
CA ALA A 134 12.64 10.73 -3.89
C ALA A 134 11.29 10.73 -4.62
N LEU A 135 11.26 10.31 -5.89
CA LEU A 135 10.03 10.15 -6.66
C LEU A 135 9.07 9.12 -6.03
N LEU A 136 9.64 8.05 -5.48
CA LEU A 136 8.87 7.05 -4.77
C LEU A 136 8.24 7.60 -3.48
N LEU A 137 8.99 8.39 -2.72
CA LEU A 137 8.52 9.05 -1.50
C LEU A 137 7.44 10.13 -1.79
N SER A 138 7.50 10.79 -2.96
CA SER A 138 6.45 11.71 -3.41
C SER A 138 5.16 10.98 -3.87
N GLY A 139 5.14 9.65 -3.82
CA GLY A 139 3.99 8.84 -4.16
C GLY A 139 3.88 8.46 -5.65
N ALA A 140 4.94 8.66 -6.45
CA ALA A 140 4.95 8.26 -7.85
C ALA A 140 4.88 6.73 -8.01
N SER A 141 4.07 6.24 -8.95
CA SER A 141 4.07 4.82 -9.30
C SER A 141 5.35 4.45 -10.05
N THR A 142 5.67 3.15 -10.16
CA THR A 142 6.82 2.68 -10.94
C THR A 142 6.76 3.17 -12.40
N ARG A 143 5.55 3.33 -12.94
CA ARG A 143 5.33 3.83 -14.30
C ARG A 143 5.59 5.32 -14.36
N ASP A 144 5.10 6.11 -13.40
CA ASP A 144 5.36 7.55 -13.32
C ASP A 144 6.86 7.83 -13.16
N ILE A 145 7.55 7.01 -12.35
CA ILE A 145 9.01 7.10 -12.19
C ILE A 145 9.72 6.78 -13.50
N ALA A 146 9.28 5.75 -14.23
CA ALA A 146 9.86 5.40 -15.53
C ALA A 146 9.69 6.55 -16.53
N ASP A 147 8.48 7.10 -16.62
CA ASP A 147 8.16 8.20 -17.53
C ASP A 147 8.94 9.48 -17.17
N SER A 148 9.02 9.84 -15.89
CA SER A 148 9.73 11.05 -15.43
C SER A 148 11.26 10.95 -15.55
N THR A 149 11.81 9.74 -15.47
CA THR A 149 13.26 9.50 -15.53
C THR A 149 13.77 9.13 -16.93
N GLY A 150 12.87 8.93 -17.90
CA GLY A 150 13.19 8.45 -19.24
C GLY A 150 13.68 7.00 -19.27
N LEU A 151 13.36 6.21 -18.23
CA LEU A 151 13.76 4.80 -18.10
C LEU A 151 12.58 3.86 -18.37
N THR A 152 12.89 2.58 -18.58
CA THR A 152 11.84 1.57 -18.67
C THR A 152 11.39 1.12 -17.28
N VAL A 153 10.13 0.63 -17.15
CA VAL A 153 9.61 0.02 -15.92
C VAL A 153 10.51 -1.12 -15.42
N SER A 154 11.05 -1.93 -16.36
CA SER A 154 11.99 -3.00 -16.03
C SER A 154 13.27 -2.48 -15.39
N THR A 155 13.79 -1.36 -15.91
CA THR A 155 14.98 -0.69 -15.34
C THR A 155 14.69 -0.15 -13.94
N ILE A 156 13.53 0.50 -13.74
CA ILE A 156 13.11 0.97 -12.41
C ILE A 156 13.01 -0.20 -11.42
N ASN A 157 12.40 -1.32 -11.81
CA ASN A 157 12.35 -2.51 -10.97
C ASN A 157 13.74 -3.03 -10.58
N THR A 158 14.71 -2.94 -11.49
CA THR A 158 16.10 -3.29 -11.20
C THR A 158 16.75 -2.32 -10.19
N TYR A 159 16.49 -1.02 -10.32
CA TYR A 159 16.90 -0.02 -9.31
C TYR A 159 16.27 -0.31 -7.96
N MET A 160 14.97 -0.61 -7.90
CA MET A 160 14.27 -0.93 -6.66
C MET A 160 14.89 -2.12 -5.93
N LYS A 161 15.21 -3.21 -6.66
CA LYS A 161 15.89 -4.39 -6.08
C LYS A 161 17.25 -4.02 -5.46
N ARG A 162 18.05 -3.19 -6.16
CA ARG A 162 19.35 -2.73 -5.66
C ARG A 162 19.21 -1.82 -4.44
N ILE A 163 18.26 -0.88 -4.47
CA ILE A 163 17.94 0.02 -3.36
C ILE A 163 17.54 -0.79 -2.13
N PHE A 164 16.63 -1.74 -2.30
CA PHE A 164 16.18 -2.60 -1.20
C PHE A 164 17.33 -3.39 -0.57
N ALA A 165 18.19 -3.98 -1.40
CA ALA A 165 19.37 -4.70 -0.92
C ALA A 165 20.34 -3.78 -0.17
N LYS A 166 20.64 -2.57 -0.69
CA LYS A 166 21.54 -1.60 -0.06
C LYS A 166 21.02 -1.09 1.28
N LEU A 167 19.72 -0.92 1.40
CA LEU A 167 19.07 -0.40 2.60
C LEU A 167 18.62 -1.51 3.56
N GLY A 168 18.75 -2.79 3.20
CA GLY A 168 18.32 -3.91 4.02
C GLY A 168 16.81 -3.88 4.28
N VAL A 169 16.02 -3.51 3.28
CA VAL A 169 14.56 -3.49 3.32
C VAL A 169 13.99 -4.45 2.28
N HIS A 170 12.79 -4.98 2.53
CA HIS A 170 12.18 -6.00 1.67
C HIS A 170 10.91 -5.50 0.98
N SER A 171 10.46 -4.29 1.29
CA SER A 171 9.25 -3.70 0.71
C SER A 171 9.39 -2.19 0.55
N ARG A 172 8.54 -1.63 -0.33
CA ARG A 172 8.40 -0.19 -0.51
C ARG A 172 7.97 0.50 0.80
N VAL A 173 7.11 -0.16 1.57
CA VAL A 173 6.63 0.32 2.86
C VAL A 173 7.78 0.41 3.88
N GLU A 174 8.62 -0.62 3.96
CA GLU A 174 9.80 -0.61 4.82
C GLU A 174 10.83 0.46 4.40
N LEU A 175 11.00 0.66 3.08
CA LEU A 175 11.86 1.71 2.56
C LEU A 175 11.43 3.10 3.04
N VAL A 176 10.13 3.40 2.88
CA VAL A 176 9.56 4.68 3.31
C VAL A 176 9.70 4.84 4.83
N ALA A 177 9.40 3.78 5.60
CA ALA A 177 9.57 3.78 7.06
C ALA A 177 11.00 4.05 7.50
N ARG A 178 11.96 3.43 6.82
CA ARG A 178 13.39 3.58 7.14
C ARG A 178 13.87 4.99 6.89
N ILE A 179 13.54 5.57 5.75
CA ILE A 179 13.90 6.97 5.44
C ILE A 179 13.21 7.92 6.43
N ALA A 180 11.92 7.68 6.72
CA ALA A 180 11.17 8.42 7.71
C ALA A 180 11.76 8.32 9.12
N GLY A 181 12.17 7.13 9.55
CA GLY A 181 12.78 6.90 10.87
C GLY A 181 14.17 7.50 11.03
N THR A 182 14.92 7.61 9.94
CA THR A 182 16.27 8.22 9.97
C THR A 182 16.20 9.74 10.24
N THR A 183 15.11 10.41 9.86
CA THR A 183 14.90 11.84 10.15
C THR A 183 14.51 12.09 11.62
N MET A 184 13.86 11.12 12.29
CA MET A 184 13.48 11.26 13.71
C MET A 184 14.63 11.06 14.70
N SER A 185 15.72 10.39 14.30
CA SER A 185 16.91 10.18 15.14
C SER A 185 17.92 11.33 15.09
N ALA A 186 17.68 12.37 14.31
CA ALA A 186 18.61 13.49 14.09
C ALA A 186 18.16 14.82 14.73
N SER A 187 17.11 14.80 15.59
CA SER A 187 16.62 15.96 16.38
C SER A 187 17.03 15.88 17.82
#